data_96526e9f9a9160cb67adb85a89f0096d
#
_entry.id   96526e9f9a9160cb67adb85a89f0096d
#
_cell.length_a   1.000
_cell.length_b   1.000
_cell.length_c   1.000
_cell.angle_alpha   90.00
_cell.angle_beta   90.00
_cell.angle_gamma   90.00
#
_symmetry.space_group_name_H-M   'P 1'
#
loop_
_entity.id
_entity.type
_entity.pdbx_description
1 polymer ?
#
loop_
_entity_poly.entity_id
_entity_poly.type
_entity_poly.pdbx_seq_one_letter_code
_entity_poly.pdbx_strand_id
1 'polypeptide(L)'
;MACLVPRLSRAVLPVLLSAFVHGAVAVEPEPAAPVPVVYVKAGHLFDATSDDLRENVVLVIEGERITRIGPAAQVAIPAGSQVIDLSHAWVLPGLIDCHTHLSFRSDQYDPINQVKLTPFDFGFYAVVNADRTLLAGFTSVRDVGSPPFLAVDLRRTIDEGFIPGPRIVASGPALTITGGHGDMNGFAPAVSNMMYPAERDFSIVDSPDEVRHAVRSQIKYGVDVIKLLATGGVLSQGDKPGAEQLTYDEMKAAVDEAHRTGRKVAAHAHGTEGIKDAVRAGVDSIEHGSLIDAEGIEMMKAHGTYLVADIYNDDYILGKAVEFGLPKENVEKEKMVGRLQRENFAKAVAAGVKIAYGTDAGVYPHGENAKQFHYMVKFGMTPAAAIRAATSSAADLIDRSKDVGTLEAGKYADLIAVTSNPLERIEVLEHVSLVMKGGKVYKDELTATKASKP
;
A
#
# COMPACT_ATOMS: atom_id res chain seq x y z
N MET A 1 -37.97 -35.42 -59.19
CA MET A 1 -38.31 -36.17 -57.97
C MET A 1 -38.42 -35.11 -56.83
N ALA A 2 -39.68 -34.84 -56.48
CA ALA A 2 -40.08 -33.85 -55.47
C ALA A 2 -40.13 -34.55 -54.11
N CYS A 3 -39.38 -34.03 -53.12
CA CYS A 3 -39.45 -34.54 -51.76
C CYS A 3 -40.38 -33.64 -50.95
N LEU A 4 -41.50 -34.20 -50.51
CA LEU A 4 -42.50 -33.59 -49.63
C LEU A 4 -41.86 -33.46 -48.18
N VAL A 5 -41.99 -32.28 -47.57
CA VAL A 5 -41.76 -32.07 -46.15
C VAL A 5 -43.11 -31.96 -45.43
N PRO A 6 -43.38 -32.72 -44.37
CA PRO A 6 -44.65 -32.62 -43.64
C PRO A 6 -44.66 -31.41 -42.72
N ARG A 7 -45.78 -30.65 -42.75
CA ARG A 7 -46.11 -29.55 -41.84
C ARG A 7 -46.49 -30.11 -40.45
N LEU A 8 -45.77 -29.84 -39.42
CA LEU A 8 -46.17 -30.06 -38.02
C LEU A 8 -47.06 -28.90 -37.56
N SER A 9 -48.31 -29.19 -37.25
CA SER A 9 -49.25 -28.26 -36.62
C SER A 9 -48.85 -27.99 -35.15
N ARG A 10 -48.71 -26.73 -34.82
CA ARG A 10 -48.50 -26.28 -33.44
C ARG A 10 -49.83 -26.24 -32.70
N ALA A 11 -49.99 -27.12 -31.72
CA ALA A 11 -51.09 -27.03 -30.74
C ALA A 11 -50.70 -25.99 -29.70
N VAL A 12 -51.45 -24.92 -29.54
CA VAL A 12 -51.33 -23.92 -28.50
C VAL A 12 -52.11 -24.42 -27.29
N LEU A 13 -51.39 -24.75 -26.23
CA LEU A 13 -51.92 -25.07 -24.91
C LEU A 13 -52.13 -23.77 -24.12
N PRO A 14 -53.33 -23.45 -23.60
CA PRO A 14 -53.50 -22.27 -22.76
C PRO A 14 -52.90 -22.54 -21.38
N VAL A 15 -51.88 -21.74 -21.00
CA VAL A 15 -51.35 -21.69 -19.64
C VAL A 15 -52.29 -20.82 -18.80
N LEU A 16 -53.04 -21.45 -17.90
CA LEU A 16 -53.80 -20.77 -16.85
C LEU A 16 -52.83 -20.18 -15.82
N LEU A 17 -52.64 -18.88 -15.84
CA LEU A 17 -51.89 -18.15 -14.82
C LEU A 17 -52.77 -17.97 -13.59
N SER A 18 -52.59 -18.81 -12.57
CA SER A 18 -53.19 -18.60 -11.24
C SER A 18 -52.40 -17.52 -10.53
N ALA A 19 -52.99 -16.34 -10.38
CA ALA A 19 -52.44 -15.26 -9.58
C ALA A 19 -52.56 -15.59 -8.08
N PHE A 20 -51.49 -16.08 -7.47
CA PHE A 20 -51.36 -16.09 -6.01
C PHE A 20 -51.08 -14.68 -5.54
N VAL A 21 -52.08 -13.99 -4.99
CA VAL A 21 -51.89 -12.77 -4.23
C VAL A 21 -51.27 -13.16 -2.90
N HIS A 22 -49.96 -13.12 -2.81
CA HIS A 22 -49.27 -13.16 -1.51
C HIS A 22 -49.40 -11.77 -0.90
N GLY A 23 -50.20 -11.68 0.18
CA GLY A 23 -50.19 -10.50 1.03
C GLY A 23 -48.77 -10.29 1.58
N ALA A 24 -48.08 -9.25 1.12
CA ALA A 24 -46.82 -8.83 1.70
C ALA A 24 -47.12 -8.32 3.11
N VAL A 25 -46.82 -9.13 4.13
CA VAL A 25 -46.71 -8.64 5.51
C VAL A 25 -45.48 -7.71 5.52
N ALA A 26 -45.71 -6.42 5.69
CA ALA A 26 -44.64 -5.47 5.93
C ALA A 26 -43.94 -5.87 7.25
N VAL A 27 -42.79 -6.48 7.15
CA VAL A 27 -41.90 -6.67 8.29
C VAL A 27 -41.36 -5.30 8.60
N GLU A 28 -41.74 -4.68 9.72
CA GLU A 28 -41.09 -3.50 10.23
C GLU A 28 -39.60 -3.82 10.38
N PRO A 29 -38.68 -2.93 9.88
CA PRO A 29 -37.26 -3.16 10.05
C PRO A 29 -36.94 -3.18 11.56
N GLU A 30 -36.28 -4.26 12.01
CA GLU A 30 -35.76 -4.32 13.37
C GLU A 30 -34.92 -3.06 13.65
N PRO A 31 -35.08 -2.44 14.82
CA PRO A 31 -34.26 -1.29 15.18
C PRO A 31 -32.78 -1.66 15.10
N ALA A 32 -32.01 -0.88 14.35
CA ALA A 32 -30.59 -1.10 14.19
C ALA A 32 -29.92 -1.21 15.57
N ALA A 33 -29.08 -2.24 15.76
CA ALA A 33 -28.34 -2.39 16.99
C ALA A 33 -27.56 -1.09 17.33
N PRO A 34 -27.52 -0.67 18.59
CA PRO A 34 -26.81 0.55 18.95
C PRO A 34 -25.34 0.46 18.53
N VAL A 35 -24.85 1.52 17.87
CA VAL A 35 -23.46 1.60 17.43
C VAL A 35 -22.57 1.57 18.67
N PRO A 36 -21.61 0.65 18.79
CA PRO A 36 -20.73 0.56 19.95
C PRO A 36 -19.91 1.85 20.10
N VAL A 37 -19.84 2.35 21.33
CA VAL A 37 -19.04 3.54 21.69
C VAL A 37 -17.87 3.10 22.54
N VAL A 38 -16.66 3.43 22.09
CA VAL A 38 -15.40 3.13 22.77
C VAL A 38 -14.67 4.42 23.13
N TYR A 39 -14.17 4.49 24.38
CA TYR A 39 -13.37 5.62 24.86
C TYR A 39 -11.90 5.17 24.94
N VAL A 40 -11.01 5.86 24.23
CA VAL A 40 -9.56 5.64 24.34
C VAL A 40 -8.94 6.76 25.16
N LYS A 41 -8.37 6.44 26.32
CA LYS A 41 -7.60 7.38 27.14
C LYS A 41 -6.15 7.33 26.70
N ALA A 42 -5.64 8.39 26.11
CA ALA A 42 -4.25 8.52 25.69
C ALA A 42 -3.48 9.38 26.70
N GLY A 43 -2.39 8.87 27.25
CA GLY A 43 -1.49 9.66 28.09
C GLY A 43 -0.77 10.72 27.27
N HIS A 44 -0.24 10.32 26.12
CA HIS A 44 0.38 11.19 25.14
C HIS A 44 -0.21 10.90 23.75
N LEU A 45 -0.57 11.94 23.02
CA LEU A 45 -1.16 11.84 21.69
C LEU A 45 -0.35 12.66 20.68
N PHE A 46 0.21 12.00 19.69
CA PHE A 46 0.70 12.61 18.46
C PHE A 46 -0.38 12.45 17.39
N ASP A 47 -1.14 13.50 17.09
CA ASP A 47 -2.27 13.41 16.16
C ASP A 47 -1.88 13.60 14.69
N ALA A 48 -0.62 13.90 14.42
CA ALA A 48 -0.01 14.18 13.09
C ALA A 48 -0.59 15.40 12.36
N THR A 49 -1.33 16.28 13.06
CA THR A 49 -1.74 17.61 12.54
C THR A 49 -0.67 18.67 12.77
N SER A 50 0.19 18.48 13.77
CA SER A 50 1.36 19.30 14.11
C SER A 50 2.51 18.40 14.59
N ASP A 51 3.62 19.01 15.01
CA ASP A 51 4.75 18.32 15.64
C ASP A 51 4.59 18.14 17.15
N ASP A 52 3.49 18.66 17.72
CA ASP A 52 3.29 18.71 19.17
C ASP A 52 2.65 17.42 19.69
N LEU A 53 3.08 17.01 20.89
CA LEU A 53 2.40 16.01 21.69
C LEU A 53 1.31 16.68 22.56
N ARG A 54 0.12 16.10 22.53
CA ARG A 54 -0.98 16.47 23.43
C ARG A 54 -1.03 15.47 24.58
N GLU A 55 -1.25 15.97 25.80
CA GLU A 55 -1.28 15.13 26.99
C GLU A 55 -2.69 14.93 27.54
N ASN A 56 -2.93 13.75 28.15
CA ASN A 56 -4.17 13.42 28.85
C ASN A 56 -5.41 13.68 27.98
N VAL A 57 -5.46 13.03 26.82
CA VAL A 57 -6.52 13.17 25.81
C VAL A 57 -7.44 11.97 25.83
N VAL A 58 -8.74 12.19 25.59
CA VAL A 58 -9.71 11.12 25.35
C VAL A 58 -10.20 11.22 23.90
N LEU A 59 -10.14 10.09 23.19
CA LEU A 59 -10.79 9.90 21.90
C LEU A 59 -12.11 9.15 22.14
N VAL A 60 -13.20 9.64 21.55
CA VAL A 60 -14.50 8.96 21.51
C VAL A 60 -14.68 8.36 20.14
N ILE A 61 -14.92 7.07 20.08
CA ILE A 61 -15.07 6.30 18.86
C ILE A 61 -16.48 5.72 18.82
N GLU A 62 -17.21 5.99 17.75
CA GLU A 62 -18.54 5.42 17.49
C GLU A 62 -18.47 4.60 16.20
N GLY A 63 -18.67 3.29 16.33
CA GLY A 63 -18.44 2.36 15.24
C GLY A 63 -16.98 2.39 14.78
N GLU A 64 -16.76 2.78 13.53
CA GLU A 64 -15.43 2.81 12.93
C GLU A 64 -14.74 4.18 13.00
N ARG A 65 -15.44 5.25 13.47
CA ARG A 65 -14.93 6.61 13.34
C ARG A 65 -14.75 7.31 14.69
N ILE A 66 -13.76 8.19 14.71
CA ILE A 66 -13.56 9.13 15.82
C ILE A 66 -14.64 10.20 15.73
N THR A 67 -15.45 10.38 16.77
CA THR A 67 -16.50 11.41 16.81
C THR A 67 -16.06 12.63 17.60
N ARG A 68 -15.14 12.44 18.57
CA ARG A 68 -14.63 13.53 19.40
C ARG A 68 -13.23 13.24 19.90
N ILE A 69 -12.42 14.30 20.01
CA ILE A 69 -11.11 14.29 20.69
C ILE A 69 -11.04 15.52 21.60
N GLY A 70 -10.66 15.32 22.86
CA GLY A 70 -10.52 16.44 23.78
C GLY A 70 -9.73 16.10 25.03
N PRO A 71 -9.35 17.11 25.82
CA PRO A 71 -8.71 16.90 27.11
C PRO A 71 -9.56 15.99 28.01
N ALA A 72 -8.95 15.07 28.74
CA ALA A 72 -9.65 14.10 29.57
C ALA A 72 -10.61 14.77 30.60
N ALA A 73 -10.25 15.95 31.12
CA ALA A 73 -11.09 16.71 32.03
C ALA A 73 -12.37 17.25 31.38
N GLN A 74 -12.48 17.29 30.05
CA GLN A 74 -13.62 17.85 29.29
C GLN A 74 -14.45 16.78 28.59
N VAL A 75 -14.05 15.53 28.62
CA VAL A 75 -14.77 14.41 28.00
C VAL A 75 -15.33 13.51 29.09
N ALA A 76 -16.63 13.61 29.34
CA ALA A 76 -17.31 12.72 30.29
C ALA A 76 -17.38 11.30 29.72
N ILE A 77 -16.96 10.31 30.50
CA ILE A 77 -17.07 8.88 30.18
C ILE A 77 -18.19 8.30 31.05
N PRO A 78 -19.33 7.89 30.45
CA PRO A 78 -20.44 7.31 31.20
C PRO A 78 -20.01 6.03 31.95
N ALA A 79 -20.63 5.79 33.11
CA ALA A 79 -20.37 4.54 33.83
C ALA A 79 -20.79 3.32 33.00
N GLY A 80 -19.94 2.29 32.99
CA GLY A 80 -20.17 1.08 32.20
C GLY A 80 -19.75 1.17 30.73
N SER A 81 -19.18 2.31 30.27
CA SER A 81 -18.63 2.44 28.94
C SER A 81 -17.43 1.54 28.72
N GLN A 82 -17.25 1.08 27.49
CA GLN A 82 -16.01 0.41 27.07
C GLN A 82 -14.87 1.43 27.01
N VAL A 83 -13.81 1.18 27.80
CA VAL A 83 -12.64 2.06 27.89
C VAL A 83 -11.38 1.27 27.57
N ILE A 84 -10.56 1.79 26.65
CA ILE A 84 -9.20 1.34 26.40
C ILE A 84 -8.27 2.34 27.09
N ASP A 85 -7.60 1.91 28.14
CA ASP A 85 -6.74 2.76 28.97
C ASP A 85 -5.30 2.71 28.50
N LEU A 86 -4.89 3.74 27.74
CA LEU A 86 -3.55 3.98 27.24
C LEU A 86 -2.92 5.20 27.93
N SER A 87 -3.28 5.47 29.19
CA SER A 87 -2.77 6.62 29.95
C SER A 87 -1.26 6.60 30.20
N HIS A 88 -0.59 5.45 29.96
CA HIS A 88 0.84 5.27 30.10
C HIS A 88 1.54 5.03 28.75
N ALA A 89 0.86 5.31 27.64
CA ALA A 89 1.36 5.04 26.31
C ALA A 89 1.33 6.30 25.41
N TRP A 90 2.06 6.21 24.31
CA TRP A 90 2.05 7.20 23.24
C TRP A 90 1.17 6.67 22.11
N VAL A 91 0.11 7.42 21.82
CA VAL A 91 -0.87 7.10 20.79
C VAL A 91 -0.57 7.92 19.54
N LEU A 92 -0.59 7.26 18.38
CA LEU A 92 -0.35 7.87 17.07
C LEU A 92 -1.44 7.40 16.09
N PRO A 93 -1.63 8.10 14.94
CA PRO A 93 -2.40 7.53 13.84
C PRO A 93 -1.83 6.19 13.41
N GLY A 94 -2.67 5.30 12.90
CA GLY A 94 -2.22 4.11 12.22
C GLY A 94 -1.26 4.46 11.08
N LEU A 95 -0.17 3.73 10.98
CA LEU A 95 0.89 3.98 10.00
C LEU A 95 0.42 3.61 8.60
N ILE A 96 1.00 4.27 7.60
CA ILE A 96 0.72 4.08 6.17
C ILE A 96 2.04 3.79 5.45
N ASP A 97 2.10 2.70 4.70
CA ASP A 97 3.22 2.34 3.86
C ASP A 97 2.82 2.48 2.38
N CYS A 98 3.43 3.42 1.67
CA CYS A 98 3.08 3.75 0.29
C CYS A 98 3.79 2.89 -0.77
N HIS A 99 4.62 1.92 -0.36
CA HIS A 99 5.31 1.03 -1.28
C HIS A 99 5.43 -0.36 -0.69
N THR A 100 4.50 -1.23 -1.01
CA THR A 100 4.51 -2.64 -0.58
C THR A 100 4.20 -3.57 -1.74
N HIS A 101 4.59 -4.84 -1.59
CA HIS A 101 4.28 -5.96 -2.46
C HIS A 101 3.76 -7.12 -1.61
N LEU A 102 2.49 -7.06 -1.21
CA LEU A 102 1.90 -8.01 -0.26
C LEU A 102 1.94 -9.46 -0.75
N SER A 103 1.97 -9.69 -2.05
CA SER A 103 2.03 -11.02 -2.65
C SER A 103 3.43 -11.64 -2.70
N PHE A 104 4.49 -10.88 -2.38
CA PHE A 104 5.87 -11.35 -2.53
C PHE A 104 6.48 -11.81 -1.20
N ARG A 105 7.51 -12.65 -1.33
CA ARG A 105 8.30 -13.19 -0.21
C ARG A 105 9.77 -12.81 -0.37
N SER A 106 10.31 -12.26 0.68
CA SER A 106 11.70 -11.77 0.78
C SER A 106 12.78 -12.86 0.83
N ASP A 107 12.39 -14.13 0.95
CA ASP A 107 13.30 -15.27 1.01
C ASP A 107 13.32 -16.11 -0.29
N GLN A 108 12.80 -15.58 -1.40
CA GLN A 108 12.66 -16.29 -2.67
C GLN A 108 13.22 -15.51 -3.86
N TYR A 109 14.48 -15.10 -3.76
CA TYR A 109 15.16 -14.37 -4.84
C TYR A 109 15.68 -15.27 -5.98
N ASP A 110 15.76 -16.58 -5.79
CA ASP A 110 16.12 -17.48 -6.88
C ASP A 110 15.00 -17.50 -7.95
N PRO A 111 15.26 -17.05 -9.18
CA PRO A 111 14.25 -17.01 -10.24
C PRO A 111 13.58 -18.36 -10.51
N ILE A 112 14.29 -19.47 -10.28
CA ILE A 112 13.73 -20.83 -10.42
C ILE A 112 12.61 -21.07 -9.42
N ASN A 113 12.61 -20.44 -8.26
CA ASN A 113 11.53 -20.59 -7.30
C ASN A 113 10.22 -19.98 -7.82
N GLN A 114 10.28 -18.90 -8.60
CA GLN A 114 9.10 -18.30 -9.20
C GLN A 114 8.41 -19.24 -10.20
N VAL A 115 9.19 -20.05 -10.94
CA VAL A 115 8.66 -21.05 -11.90
C VAL A 115 7.90 -22.21 -11.20
N LYS A 116 8.11 -22.39 -9.90
CA LYS A 116 7.45 -23.45 -9.11
C LYS A 116 6.14 -22.98 -8.46
N LEU A 117 5.90 -21.66 -8.41
CA LEU A 117 4.74 -21.09 -7.76
C LEU A 117 3.52 -21.11 -8.68
N THR A 118 2.37 -21.29 -8.07
CA THR A 118 1.07 -21.14 -8.72
C THR A 118 0.47 -19.76 -8.33
N PRO A 119 -0.52 -19.24 -9.06
CA PRO A 119 -1.21 -18.02 -8.65
C PRO A 119 -1.81 -18.08 -7.24
N PHE A 120 -2.14 -19.27 -6.74
CA PHE A 120 -2.68 -19.47 -5.38
C PHE A 120 -1.63 -19.23 -4.30
N ASP A 121 -0.36 -19.57 -4.55
CA ASP A 121 0.73 -19.33 -3.59
C ASP A 121 0.85 -17.84 -3.28
N PHE A 122 0.81 -16.97 -4.30
CA PHE A 122 0.83 -15.52 -4.13
C PHE A 122 -0.35 -15.01 -3.30
N GLY A 123 -1.55 -15.59 -3.49
CA GLY A 123 -2.73 -15.27 -2.68
C GLY A 123 -2.54 -15.63 -1.20
N PHE A 124 -2.01 -16.81 -0.90
CA PHE A 124 -1.74 -17.22 0.49
C PHE A 124 -0.65 -16.38 1.14
N TYR A 125 0.40 -16.03 0.41
CA TYR A 125 1.43 -15.12 0.91
C TYR A 125 0.84 -13.74 1.23
N ALA A 126 -0.01 -13.23 0.35
CA ALA A 126 -0.64 -11.93 0.51
C ALA A 126 -1.50 -11.84 1.77
N VAL A 127 -2.26 -12.90 2.11
CA VAL A 127 -3.04 -12.96 3.36
C VAL A 127 -2.15 -12.89 4.59
N VAL A 128 -1.07 -13.70 4.62
CA VAL A 128 -0.13 -13.73 5.76
C VAL A 128 0.62 -12.40 5.89
N ASN A 129 1.04 -11.83 4.78
CA ASN A 129 1.79 -10.56 4.75
C ASN A 129 0.89 -9.37 5.13
N ALA A 130 -0.38 -9.36 4.73
CA ALA A 130 -1.35 -8.35 5.13
C ALA A 130 -1.57 -8.35 6.65
N ASP A 131 -1.72 -9.52 7.26
CA ASP A 131 -1.86 -9.66 8.72
C ASP A 131 -0.60 -9.18 9.45
N ARG A 132 0.60 -9.62 9.02
CA ARG A 132 1.89 -9.16 9.59
C ARG A 132 2.06 -7.64 9.50
N THR A 133 1.72 -7.06 8.37
CA THR A 133 1.81 -5.62 8.13
C THR A 133 0.85 -4.84 9.04
N LEU A 134 -0.41 -5.33 9.19
CA LEU A 134 -1.37 -4.74 10.13
C LEU A 134 -0.87 -4.80 11.57
N LEU A 135 -0.40 -5.99 12.02
CA LEU A 135 0.08 -6.18 13.40
C LEU A 135 1.38 -5.42 13.72
N ALA A 136 2.13 -4.99 12.69
CA ALA A 136 3.25 -4.06 12.83
C ALA A 136 2.82 -2.59 12.94
N GLY A 137 1.51 -2.29 12.88
CA GLY A 137 0.96 -0.95 13.05
C GLY A 137 0.62 -0.22 11.75
N PHE A 138 0.85 -0.83 10.59
CA PHE A 138 0.49 -0.25 9.29
C PHE A 138 -0.97 -0.58 8.99
N THR A 139 -1.86 0.35 9.33
CA THR A 139 -3.31 0.18 9.14
C THR A 139 -3.78 0.45 7.71
N SER A 140 -2.92 1.08 6.90
CA SER A 140 -3.13 1.30 5.47
C SER A 140 -1.84 1.04 4.70
N VAL A 141 -1.97 0.57 3.46
CA VAL A 141 -0.85 0.38 2.53
C VAL A 141 -1.24 0.77 1.11
N ARG A 142 -0.24 1.13 0.30
CA ARG A 142 -0.33 1.14 -1.15
C ARG A 142 0.48 -0.05 -1.68
N ASP A 143 -0.21 -1.03 -2.26
CA ASP A 143 0.43 -2.16 -2.96
C ASP A 143 0.69 -1.73 -4.41
N VAL A 144 1.97 -1.67 -4.80
CA VAL A 144 2.40 -1.09 -6.07
C VAL A 144 2.96 -2.13 -7.05
N GLY A 145 2.53 -3.36 -6.92
CA GLY A 145 2.84 -4.43 -7.86
C GLY A 145 2.43 -5.78 -7.32
N SER A 146 1.49 -6.40 -8.00
CA SER A 146 0.97 -7.74 -7.69
C SER A 146 0.51 -8.43 -8.98
N PRO A 147 0.38 -9.76 -8.98
CA PRO A 147 -0.29 -10.47 -10.07
C PRO A 147 -1.67 -9.87 -10.37
N PRO A 148 -2.18 -9.99 -11.61
CA PRO A 148 -3.47 -9.41 -12.01
C PRO A 148 -4.57 -9.71 -11.00
N PHE A 149 -5.30 -8.66 -10.56
CA PHE A 149 -6.44 -8.67 -9.64
C PHE A 149 -6.15 -9.04 -8.19
N LEU A 150 -4.98 -9.60 -7.84
CA LEU A 150 -4.70 -10.14 -6.51
C LEU A 150 -4.84 -9.07 -5.41
N ALA A 151 -4.20 -7.92 -5.55
CA ALA A 151 -4.30 -6.84 -4.54
C ALA A 151 -5.73 -6.27 -4.44
N VAL A 152 -6.47 -6.21 -5.56
CA VAL A 152 -7.87 -5.79 -5.59
C VAL A 152 -8.78 -6.79 -4.88
N ASP A 153 -8.58 -8.09 -5.10
CA ASP A 153 -9.34 -9.16 -4.45
C ASP A 153 -9.02 -9.26 -2.96
N LEU A 154 -7.73 -9.12 -2.61
CA LEU A 154 -7.29 -9.06 -1.20
C LEU A 154 -7.94 -7.86 -0.47
N ARG A 155 -7.92 -6.66 -1.07
CA ARG A 155 -8.60 -5.47 -0.54
C ARG A 155 -10.07 -5.77 -0.28
N ARG A 156 -10.80 -6.29 -1.28
CA ARG A 156 -12.21 -6.61 -1.14
C ARG A 156 -12.47 -7.60 0.01
N THR A 157 -11.68 -8.65 0.10
CA THR A 157 -11.83 -9.68 1.14
C THR A 157 -11.56 -9.13 2.56
N ILE A 158 -10.62 -8.20 2.69
CA ILE A 158 -10.35 -7.48 3.95
C ILE A 158 -11.48 -6.50 4.29
N ASP A 159 -11.98 -5.73 3.30
CA ASP A 159 -13.05 -4.75 3.49
C ASP A 159 -14.39 -5.42 3.85
N GLU A 160 -14.64 -6.62 3.33
CA GLU A 160 -15.78 -7.48 3.71
C GLU A 160 -15.61 -8.15 5.08
N GLY A 161 -14.43 -8.04 5.70
CA GLY A 161 -14.14 -8.56 7.04
C GLY A 161 -13.86 -10.07 7.12
N PHE A 162 -13.67 -10.77 5.99
CA PHE A 162 -13.34 -12.20 5.97
C PHE A 162 -11.95 -12.50 6.53
N ILE A 163 -10.99 -11.62 6.28
CA ILE A 163 -9.61 -11.75 6.76
C ILE A 163 -9.11 -10.45 7.37
N PRO A 164 -8.20 -10.48 8.35
CA PRO A 164 -7.53 -9.29 8.85
C PRO A 164 -6.55 -8.73 7.82
N GLY A 165 -6.31 -7.43 7.84
CA GLY A 165 -5.33 -6.75 7.01
C GLY A 165 -5.49 -5.24 7.03
N PRO A 166 -4.54 -4.49 6.45
CA PRO A 166 -4.61 -3.04 6.31
C PRO A 166 -5.68 -2.62 5.28
N ARG A 167 -6.01 -1.34 5.22
CA ARG A 167 -6.69 -0.73 4.07
C ARG A 167 -5.72 -0.72 2.89
N ILE A 168 -6.12 -1.20 1.74
CA ILE A 168 -5.24 -1.33 0.58
C ILE A 168 -5.65 -0.32 -0.50
N VAL A 169 -4.67 0.48 -0.95
CA VAL A 169 -4.72 1.19 -2.22
C VAL A 169 -3.98 0.30 -3.23
N ALA A 170 -4.72 -0.34 -4.09
CA ALA A 170 -4.23 -1.43 -4.93
C ALA A 170 -3.83 -0.96 -6.33
N SER A 171 -2.61 -1.29 -6.76
CA SER A 171 -2.28 -1.33 -8.19
C SER A 171 -2.59 -2.71 -8.79
N GLY A 172 -2.49 -2.78 -10.11
CA GLY A 172 -2.33 -4.05 -10.81
C GLY A 172 -0.85 -4.40 -11.00
N PRO A 173 -0.52 -5.23 -12.01
CA PRO A 173 0.84 -5.41 -12.45
C PRO A 173 1.47 -4.09 -12.87
N ALA A 174 2.75 -3.90 -12.59
CA ALA A 174 3.45 -2.69 -13.01
C ALA A 174 3.61 -2.67 -14.54
N LEU A 175 3.42 -1.50 -15.16
CA LEU A 175 3.63 -1.34 -16.60
C LEU A 175 5.13 -1.25 -16.90
N THR A 176 5.59 -2.08 -17.80
CA THR A 176 6.98 -2.23 -18.20
C THR A 176 7.10 -2.49 -19.70
N ILE A 177 8.26 -2.22 -20.29
CA ILE A 177 8.55 -2.58 -21.68
C ILE A 177 8.89 -4.07 -21.80
N THR A 178 8.83 -4.62 -23.02
CA THR A 178 9.41 -5.93 -23.35
C THR A 178 10.89 -5.98 -22.94
N GLY A 179 11.27 -6.97 -22.12
CA GLY A 179 12.62 -7.10 -21.56
C GLY A 179 12.96 -6.11 -20.46
N GLY A 180 11.98 -5.34 -19.95
CA GLY A 180 12.15 -4.38 -18.87
C GLY A 180 12.19 -5.01 -17.49
N HIS A 181 12.25 -4.15 -16.46
CA HIS A 181 12.39 -4.55 -15.05
C HIS A 181 11.27 -5.48 -14.55
N GLY A 182 10.04 -5.31 -15.05
CA GLY A 182 8.88 -6.13 -14.69
C GLY A 182 8.62 -7.30 -15.62
N ASP A 183 9.44 -7.53 -16.65
CA ASP A 183 9.29 -8.68 -17.53
C ASP A 183 10.05 -9.90 -16.99
N MET A 184 9.62 -11.07 -17.41
CA MET A 184 10.24 -12.37 -17.03
C MET A 184 11.54 -12.61 -17.81
N ASN A 185 12.61 -11.93 -17.39
CA ASN A 185 13.92 -12.02 -18.01
C ASN A 185 14.71 -13.25 -17.54
N GLY A 186 15.69 -13.68 -18.34
CA GLY A 186 16.60 -14.77 -17.99
C GLY A 186 16.10 -16.19 -18.32
N PHE A 187 14.88 -16.34 -18.85
CA PHE A 187 14.32 -17.62 -19.27
C PHE A 187 14.25 -17.75 -20.80
N ALA A 188 14.23 -19.00 -21.28
CA ALA A 188 13.99 -19.25 -22.69
C ALA A 188 12.57 -18.76 -23.09
N PRO A 189 12.38 -18.25 -24.34
CA PRO A 189 11.08 -17.71 -24.76
C PRO A 189 9.91 -18.68 -24.59
N ALA A 190 10.13 -19.98 -24.74
CA ALA A 190 9.11 -20.99 -24.51
C ALA A 190 8.64 -21.04 -23.05
N VAL A 191 9.52 -20.76 -22.09
CA VAL A 191 9.20 -20.72 -20.67
C VAL A 191 8.47 -19.41 -20.33
N SER A 192 9.06 -18.27 -20.71
CA SER A 192 8.48 -16.94 -20.44
C SER A 192 7.06 -16.79 -21.02
N ASN A 193 6.81 -17.32 -22.22
CA ASN A 193 5.49 -17.22 -22.86
C ASN A 193 4.42 -18.12 -22.22
N MET A 194 4.82 -19.16 -21.47
CA MET A 194 3.88 -20.03 -20.75
C MET A 194 3.59 -19.54 -19.33
N MET A 195 4.50 -18.77 -18.75
CA MET A 195 4.37 -18.25 -17.40
C MET A 195 3.65 -16.91 -17.44
N TYR A 196 2.41 -16.83 -17.03
CA TYR A 196 1.63 -15.59 -16.93
C TYR A 196 1.18 -14.96 -18.26
N PRO A 197 0.55 -15.73 -19.19
CA PRO A 197 0.04 -15.14 -20.43
C PRO A 197 -0.99 -14.02 -20.18
N ALA A 198 -1.75 -14.09 -19.06
CA ALA A 198 -2.70 -13.05 -18.69
C ALA A 198 -2.03 -11.75 -18.18
N GLU A 199 -0.81 -11.82 -17.65
CA GLU A 199 -0.09 -10.62 -17.18
C GLU A 199 0.35 -9.74 -18.34
N ARG A 200 0.77 -10.34 -19.45
CA ARG A 200 1.28 -9.60 -20.62
C ARG A 200 0.27 -8.57 -21.13
N ASP A 201 -1.01 -8.90 -21.15
CA ASP A 201 -2.07 -7.98 -21.62
C ASP A 201 -2.30 -6.80 -20.66
N PHE A 202 -1.78 -6.87 -19.42
CA PHE A 202 -1.99 -5.86 -18.39
C PHE A 202 -0.70 -5.12 -17.99
N SER A 203 0.47 -5.59 -18.40
CA SER A 203 1.76 -5.09 -17.89
C SER A 203 2.79 -4.78 -18.96
N ILE A 204 2.92 -5.59 -20.03
CA ILE A 204 3.94 -5.38 -21.07
C ILE A 204 3.38 -4.42 -22.11
N VAL A 205 4.09 -3.30 -22.31
CA VAL A 205 3.66 -2.20 -23.19
C VAL A 205 4.89 -1.63 -23.91
N ASP A 206 4.79 -1.51 -25.24
CA ASP A 206 5.88 -1.04 -26.11
C ASP A 206 5.42 0.16 -26.97
N SER A 207 4.31 0.80 -26.61
CA SER A 207 3.83 2.01 -27.28
C SER A 207 2.83 2.79 -26.39
N PRO A 208 2.63 4.11 -26.62
CA PRO A 208 1.63 4.90 -25.89
C PRO A 208 0.19 4.37 -26.02
N ASP A 209 -0.16 3.70 -27.11
CA ASP A 209 -1.50 3.15 -27.29
C ASP A 209 -1.69 1.86 -26.48
N GLU A 210 -0.67 1.02 -26.38
CA GLU A 210 -0.68 -0.16 -25.50
C GLU A 210 -0.74 0.25 -24.03
N VAL A 211 0.01 1.29 -23.65
CA VAL A 211 -0.07 1.89 -22.30
C VAL A 211 -1.49 2.33 -21.97
N ARG A 212 -2.17 3.09 -22.87
CA ARG A 212 -3.57 3.49 -22.64
C ARG A 212 -4.50 2.30 -22.50
N HIS A 213 -4.29 1.27 -23.32
CA HIS A 213 -5.08 0.04 -23.24
C HIS A 213 -4.90 -0.66 -21.90
N ALA A 214 -3.66 -0.86 -21.46
CA ALA A 214 -3.31 -1.52 -20.20
C ALA A 214 -3.88 -0.74 -18.99
N VAL A 215 -3.69 0.60 -18.95
CA VAL A 215 -4.25 1.46 -17.90
C VAL A 215 -5.78 1.31 -17.81
N ARG A 216 -6.49 1.39 -18.94
CA ARG A 216 -7.95 1.21 -18.98
C ARG A 216 -8.37 -0.18 -18.51
N SER A 217 -7.62 -1.20 -18.89
CA SER A 217 -7.88 -2.58 -18.49
C SER A 217 -7.71 -2.76 -16.99
N GLN A 218 -6.65 -2.25 -16.40
CA GLN A 218 -6.43 -2.29 -14.95
C GLN A 218 -7.52 -1.50 -14.20
N ILE A 219 -7.88 -0.31 -14.67
CA ILE A 219 -8.97 0.51 -14.09
C ILE A 219 -10.32 -0.22 -14.15
N LYS A 220 -10.63 -0.89 -15.27
CA LYS A 220 -11.84 -1.70 -15.42
C LYS A 220 -11.98 -2.73 -14.31
N TYR A 221 -10.88 -3.30 -13.86
CA TYR A 221 -10.87 -4.34 -12.84
C TYR A 221 -10.61 -3.81 -11.42
N GLY A 222 -10.62 -2.48 -11.24
CA GLY A 222 -10.79 -1.88 -9.93
C GLY A 222 -9.50 -1.45 -9.23
N VAL A 223 -8.40 -1.22 -9.97
CA VAL A 223 -7.20 -0.64 -9.36
C VAL A 223 -7.43 0.80 -8.91
N ASP A 224 -6.74 1.22 -7.86
CA ASP A 224 -6.80 2.57 -7.30
C ASP A 224 -5.64 3.46 -7.80
N VAL A 225 -4.53 2.84 -8.21
CA VAL A 225 -3.29 3.52 -8.62
C VAL A 225 -2.66 2.75 -9.78
N ILE A 226 -1.95 3.45 -10.65
CA ILE A 226 -1.15 2.85 -11.73
C ILE A 226 0.32 2.87 -11.31
N LYS A 227 1.03 1.75 -11.52
CA LYS A 227 2.49 1.65 -11.32
C LYS A 227 3.19 1.55 -12.66
N LEU A 228 4.23 2.37 -12.83
CA LEU A 228 5.14 2.38 -13.97
C LEU A 228 6.54 1.94 -13.56
N LEU A 229 7.28 1.34 -14.48
CA LEU A 229 8.71 1.06 -14.36
C LEU A 229 9.47 1.92 -15.37
N ALA A 230 9.84 3.13 -14.94
CA ALA A 230 10.50 4.11 -15.80
C ALA A 230 11.95 3.74 -16.13
N THR A 231 12.61 2.97 -15.26
CA THR A 231 14.01 2.52 -15.42
C THR A 231 14.15 1.04 -15.11
N GLY A 232 15.28 0.48 -15.45
CA GLY A 232 15.72 -0.82 -14.93
C GLY A 232 15.85 -0.79 -13.40
N GLY A 233 15.90 -1.98 -12.79
CA GLY A 233 15.92 -2.14 -11.34
C GLY A 233 17.04 -3.08 -10.85
N VAL A 234 17.09 -3.22 -9.52
CA VAL A 234 18.08 -4.05 -8.85
C VAL A 234 17.74 -5.54 -8.97
N LEU A 235 16.48 -5.91 -8.72
CA LEU A 235 16.10 -7.33 -8.58
C LEU A 235 15.70 -8.01 -9.89
N SER A 236 15.71 -7.33 -11.03
CA SER A 236 15.59 -7.90 -12.37
C SER A 236 16.92 -8.42 -12.92
N GLN A 237 16.89 -9.20 -14.00
CA GLN A 237 18.06 -9.68 -14.73
C GLN A 237 18.15 -9.00 -16.10
N GLY A 238 19.39 -8.76 -16.57
CA GLY A 238 19.65 -8.29 -17.93
C GLY A 238 19.43 -6.80 -18.18
N ASP A 239 19.04 -6.02 -17.18
CA ASP A 239 18.88 -4.57 -17.26
C ASP A 239 19.87 -3.83 -16.32
N LYS A 240 19.82 -2.49 -16.32
CA LYS A 240 20.66 -1.64 -15.45
C LYS A 240 19.77 -0.65 -14.71
N PRO A 241 19.94 -0.44 -13.39
CA PRO A 241 19.10 0.46 -12.60
C PRO A 241 19.06 1.91 -13.13
N GLY A 242 20.13 2.36 -13.77
CA GLY A 242 20.20 3.72 -14.36
C GLY A 242 19.63 3.85 -15.76
N ALA A 243 19.29 2.74 -16.43
CA ALA A 243 18.84 2.77 -17.83
C ALA A 243 17.34 3.08 -17.91
N GLU A 244 16.97 4.02 -18.77
CA GLU A 244 15.59 4.31 -19.10
C GLU A 244 14.92 3.11 -19.78
N GLN A 245 13.64 2.91 -19.51
CA GLN A 245 12.81 1.86 -20.11
C GLN A 245 11.56 2.45 -20.77
N LEU A 246 10.57 2.88 -20.01
CA LEU A 246 9.45 3.60 -20.59
C LEU A 246 9.91 4.98 -21.09
N THR A 247 9.52 5.33 -22.30
CA THR A 247 9.76 6.65 -22.87
C THR A 247 8.89 7.70 -22.20
N TYR A 248 9.25 8.98 -22.34
CA TYR A 248 8.41 10.10 -21.88
C TYR A 248 6.97 10.01 -22.44
N ASP A 249 6.79 9.70 -23.72
CA ASP A 249 5.47 9.64 -24.35
C ASP A 249 4.61 8.50 -23.79
N GLU A 250 5.21 7.37 -23.45
CA GLU A 250 4.54 6.23 -22.82
C GLU A 250 4.12 6.57 -21.39
N MET A 251 5.04 7.14 -20.58
CA MET A 251 4.72 7.60 -19.23
C MET A 251 3.64 8.70 -19.25
N LYS A 252 3.74 9.64 -20.17
CA LYS A 252 2.73 10.70 -20.34
C LYS A 252 1.35 10.13 -20.71
N ALA A 253 1.30 9.12 -21.56
CA ALA A 253 0.06 8.43 -21.92
C ALA A 253 -0.59 7.74 -20.71
N ALA A 254 0.23 7.13 -19.84
CA ALA A 254 -0.25 6.51 -18.60
C ALA A 254 -0.83 7.54 -17.63
N VAL A 255 -0.09 8.65 -17.40
CA VAL A 255 -0.49 9.73 -16.50
C VAL A 255 -1.80 10.37 -16.97
N ASP A 256 -1.89 10.73 -18.26
CA ASP A 256 -3.10 11.36 -18.80
C ASP A 256 -4.33 10.45 -18.67
N GLU A 257 -4.17 9.16 -18.90
CA GLU A 257 -5.29 8.21 -18.82
C GLU A 257 -5.70 7.93 -17.37
N ALA A 258 -4.74 7.80 -16.46
CA ALA A 258 -4.99 7.57 -15.03
C ALA A 258 -5.65 8.81 -14.39
N HIS A 259 -5.06 10.00 -14.58
CA HIS A 259 -5.58 11.25 -14.00
C HIS A 259 -6.97 11.62 -14.51
N ARG A 260 -7.29 11.32 -15.79
CA ARG A 260 -8.66 11.52 -16.34
C ARG A 260 -9.72 10.78 -15.52
N THR A 261 -9.36 9.70 -14.88
CA THR A 261 -10.26 8.87 -14.06
C THR A 261 -10.05 9.04 -12.56
N GLY A 262 -9.26 10.07 -12.16
CA GLY A 262 -8.98 10.39 -10.77
C GLY A 262 -8.06 9.40 -10.06
N ARG A 263 -7.18 8.69 -10.80
CA ARG A 263 -6.19 7.78 -10.23
C ARG A 263 -4.80 8.36 -10.32
N LYS A 264 -4.03 8.15 -9.29
CA LYS A 264 -2.63 8.55 -9.20
C LYS A 264 -1.71 7.58 -9.91
N VAL A 265 -0.47 8.03 -10.20
CA VAL A 265 0.56 7.26 -10.87
C VAL A 265 1.83 7.25 -10.03
N ALA A 266 2.34 6.06 -9.75
CA ALA A 266 3.61 5.82 -9.06
C ALA A 266 4.65 5.30 -10.07
N ALA A 267 5.86 5.86 -10.09
CA ALA A 267 6.91 5.45 -11.01
C ALA A 267 8.14 4.93 -10.27
N HIS A 268 8.46 3.64 -10.44
CA HIS A 268 9.78 3.12 -10.12
C HIS A 268 10.82 3.81 -11.01
N ALA A 269 11.81 4.45 -10.42
CA ALA A 269 12.87 5.11 -11.14
C ALA A 269 14.14 5.23 -10.30
N HIS A 270 15.22 4.58 -10.75
CA HIS A 270 16.56 4.75 -10.16
C HIS A 270 17.38 5.77 -10.94
N GLY A 271 17.37 5.73 -12.26
CA GLY A 271 18.21 6.55 -13.14
C GLY A 271 17.75 8.00 -13.24
N THR A 272 18.72 8.91 -13.33
CA THR A 272 18.52 10.37 -13.33
C THR A 272 17.55 10.85 -14.42
N GLU A 273 17.75 10.42 -15.66
CA GLU A 273 16.91 10.87 -16.79
C GLU A 273 15.50 10.27 -16.70
N GLY A 274 15.37 8.97 -16.36
CA GLY A 274 14.06 8.34 -16.14
C GLY A 274 13.27 8.99 -15.01
N ILE A 275 13.94 9.44 -13.93
CA ILE A 275 13.31 10.23 -12.86
C ILE A 275 12.77 11.55 -13.42
N LYS A 276 13.61 12.29 -14.17
CA LYS A 276 13.21 13.60 -14.75
C LYS A 276 12.07 13.44 -15.75
N ASP A 277 12.11 12.44 -16.59
CA ASP A 277 11.06 12.17 -17.57
C ASP A 277 9.74 11.76 -16.91
N ALA A 278 9.80 10.92 -15.85
CA ALA A 278 8.62 10.57 -15.09
C ALA A 278 7.99 11.81 -14.39
N VAL A 279 8.81 12.66 -13.76
CA VAL A 279 8.34 13.93 -13.15
C VAL A 279 7.75 14.87 -14.21
N ARG A 280 8.39 15.01 -15.35
CA ARG A 280 7.92 15.85 -16.48
C ARG A 280 6.60 15.30 -17.05
N ALA A 281 6.44 13.96 -17.11
CA ALA A 281 5.20 13.32 -17.52
C ALA A 281 4.04 13.58 -16.55
N GLY A 282 4.35 13.91 -15.28
CA GLY A 282 3.38 14.31 -14.28
C GLY A 282 3.01 13.19 -13.29
N VAL A 283 3.91 12.24 -13.02
CA VAL A 283 3.67 11.20 -12.00
C VAL A 283 3.52 11.81 -10.60
N ASP A 284 2.71 11.19 -9.75
CA ASP A 284 2.42 11.67 -8.40
C ASP A 284 3.53 11.29 -7.41
N SER A 285 4.23 10.18 -7.65
CA SER A 285 5.39 9.77 -6.85
C SER A 285 6.48 9.11 -7.68
N ILE A 286 7.72 9.36 -7.25
CA ILE A 286 8.92 8.61 -7.65
C ILE A 286 9.23 7.63 -6.53
N GLU A 287 9.28 6.36 -6.87
CA GLU A 287 9.69 5.28 -5.99
C GLU A 287 11.23 5.12 -6.11
N HIS A 288 11.91 4.85 -5.02
CA HIS A 288 13.37 4.73 -4.89
C HIS A 288 14.13 6.04 -5.09
N GLY A 289 14.15 6.62 -6.28
CA GLY A 289 14.83 7.89 -6.58
C GLY A 289 16.36 7.84 -6.42
N SER A 290 16.99 6.68 -6.58
CA SER A 290 18.36 6.40 -6.12
C SER A 290 19.43 7.34 -6.68
N LEU A 291 19.37 7.65 -7.98
CA LEU A 291 20.36 8.47 -8.69
C LEU A 291 19.82 9.86 -9.04
N ILE A 292 18.88 10.38 -8.24
CA ILE A 292 18.34 11.72 -8.45
C ILE A 292 19.43 12.77 -8.30
N ASP A 293 19.51 13.71 -9.22
CA ASP A 293 20.41 14.85 -9.18
C ASP A 293 19.73 16.13 -8.68
N ALA A 294 20.47 17.22 -8.63
CA ALA A 294 19.95 18.51 -8.15
C ALA A 294 18.81 19.05 -9.03
N GLU A 295 18.86 18.84 -10.34
CA GLU A 295 17.80 19.24 -11.26
C GLU A 295 16.52 18.43 -11.01
N GLY A 296 16.64 17.09 -10.89
CA GLY A 296 15.52 16.21 -10.55
C GLY A 296 14.86 16.59 -9.24
N ILE A 297 15.63 16.94 -8.20
CA ILE A 297 15.14 17.42 -6.91
C ILE A 297 14.30 18.72 -7.10
N GLU A 298 14.82 19.70 -7.83
CA GLU A 298 14.08 20.94 -8.09
C GLU A 298 12.82 20.70 -8.94
N MET A 299 12.88 19.78 -9.91
CA MET A 299 11.69 19.39 -10.69
C MET A 299 10.62 18.76 -9.80
N MET A 300 10.98 17.80 -8.92
CA MET A 300 10.04 17.19 -7.98
C MET A 300 9.35 18.24 -7.10
N LYS A 301 10.10 19.21 -6.58
CA LYS A 301 9.55 20.33 -5.79
C LYS A 301 8.57 21.18 -6.62
N ALA A 302 8.95 21.55 -7.83
CA ALA A 302 8.12 22.39 -8.71
C ALA A 302 6.80 21.69 -9.11
N HIS A 303 6.83 20.39 -9.33
CA HIS A 303 5.67 19.59 -9.69
C HIS A 303 4.87 19.08 -8.47
N GLY A 304 5.43 19.14 -7.26
CA GLY A 304 4.82 18.61 -6.05
C GLY A 304 4.84 17.08 -5.98
N THR A 305 5.69 16.43 -6.79
CA THR A 305 5.86 14.98 -6.84
C THR A 305 6.48 14.47 -5.53
N TYR A 306 5.95 13.40 -4.97
CA TYR A 306 6.46 12.78 -3.77
C TYR A 306 7.68 11.89 -4.06
N LEU A 307 8.65 11.87 -3.16
CA LEU A 307 9.67 10.83 -3.10
C LEU A 307 9.25 9.76 -2.07
N VAL A 308 9.24 8.51 -2.52
CA VAL A 308 8.95 7.33 -1.71
C VAL A 308 10.19 6.43 -1.77
N ALA A 309 11.14 6.69 -0.89
CA ALA A 309 12.43 6.01 -0.89
C ALA A 309 12.48 4.90 0.17
N ASP A 310 12.97 3.74 -0.23
CA ASP A 310 13.08 2.50 0.54
C ASP A 310 14.51 2.28 1.06
N ILE A 311 15.05 3.26 1.78
CA ILE A 311 16.47 3.39 2.14
C ILE A 311 17.00 2.38 3.17
N TYR A 312 16.15 1.48 3.68
CA TYR A 312 16.57 0.31 4.48
C TYR A 312 17.00 -0.88 3.59
N ASN A 313 16.46 -1.01 2.38
CA ASN A 313 16.63 -2.18 1.51
C ASN A 313 18.09 -2.56 1.24
N ASP A 314 18.98 -1.58 1.07
CA ASP A 314 20.42 -1.81 0.85
C ASP A 314 21.04 -2.72 1.92
N ASP A 315 20.79 -2.45 3.22
CA ASP A 315 21.32 -3.28 4.30
C ASP A 315 20.74 -4.70 4.30
N TYR A 316 19.44 -4.83 3.98
CA TYR A 316 18.80 -6.12 3.93
C TYR A 316 19.27 -6.97 2.73
N ILE A 317 19.24 -6.39 1.53
CA ILE A 317 19.66 -7.06 0.30
C ILE A 317 21.11 -7.53 0.42
N LEU A 318 22.03 -6.64 0.79
CA LEU A 318 23.45 -6.99 0.91
C LEU A 318 23.71 -7.95 2.08
N GLY A 319 22.99 -7.83 3.19
CA GLY A 319 23.13 -8.69 4.36
C GLY A 319 22.59 -10.11 4.14
N LYS A 320 21.62 -10.30 3.25
CA LYS A 320 20.94 -11.57 3.00
C LYS A 320 21.25 -12.20 1.65
N ALA A 321 22.02 -11.53 0.81
CA ALA A 321 22.31 -11.93 -0.57
C ALA A 321 22.78 -13.39 -0.71
N VAL A 322 23.69 -13.83 0.18
CA VAL A 322 24.23 -15.20 0.15
C VAL A 322 23.22 -16.20 0.68
N GLU A 323 22.51 -15.87 1.78
CA GLU A 323 21.54 -16.76 2.42
C GLU A 323 20.37 -17.10 1.48
N PHE A 324 19.90 -16.12 0.72
CA PHE A 324 18.73 -16.26 -0.16
C PHE A 324 19.09 -16.52 -1.62
N GLY A 325 20.36 -16.72 -1.94
CA GLY A 325 20.78 -17.08 -3.28
C GLY A 325 20.59 -15.96 -4.30
N LEU A 326 20.71 -14.70 -3.87
CA LEU A 326 20.57 -13.56 -4.78
C LEU A 326 21.64 -13.64 -5.89
N PRO A 327 21.26 -13.51 -7.17
CA PRO A 327 22.21 -13.52 -8.26
C PRO A 327 23.29 -12.46 -8.09
N LYS A 328 24.53 -12.78 -8.46
CA LYS A 328 25.68 -11.86 -8.33
C LYS A 328 25.44 -10.52 -9.04
N GLU A 329 24.76 -10.52 -10.16
CA GLU A 329 24.38 -9.33 -10.91
C GLU A 329 23.56 -8.37 -10.03
N ASN A 330 22.55 -8.88 -9.33
CA ASN A 330 21.68 -8.07 -8.46
C ASN A 330 22.45 -7.48 -7.26
N VAL A 331 23.38 -8.24 -6.69
CA VAL A 331 24.27 -7.75 -5.62
C VAL A 331 25.13 -6.58 -6.11
N GLU A 332 25.70 -6.67 -7.33
CA GLU A 332 26.50 -5.59 -7.90
C GLU A 332 25.65 -4.35 -8.24
N LYS A 333 24.42 -4.55 -8.70
CA LYS A 333 23.46 -3.46 -8.92
C LYS A 333 23.13 -2.73 -7.62
N GLU A 334 22.86 -3.47 -6.52
CA GLU A 334 22.57 -2.86 -5.20
C GLU A 334 23.75 -2.05 -4.68
N LYS A 335 24.97 -2.60 -4.75
CA LYS A 335 26.19 -1.85 -4.36
C LYS A 335 26.37 -0.54 -5.13
N MET A 336 25.86 -0.50 -6.37
CA MET A 336 25.92 0.71 -7.21
C MET A 336 24.95 1.79 -6.72
N VAL A 337 23.71 1.41 -6.36
CA VAL A 337 22.64 2.39 -6.10
C VAL A 337 22.37 2.64 -4.62
N GLY A 338 22.48 1.64 -3.74
CA GLY A 338 22.01 1.72 -2.35
C GLY A 338 22.61 2.88 -1.54
N ARG A 339 23.95 3.03 -1.54
CA ARG A 339 24.58 4.16 -0.86
C ARG A 339 24.18 5.52 -1.46
N LEU A 340 24.12 5.62 -2.79
CA LEU A 340 23.76 6.86 -3.47
C LEU A 340 22.30 7.24 -3.19
N GLN A 341 21.40 6.25 -3.09
CA GLN A 341 20.00 6.47 -2.71
C GLN A 341 19.90 7.18 -1.36
N ARG A 342 20.65 6.73 -0.34
CA ARG A 342 20.67 7.34 1.00
C ARG A 342 21.20 8.77 0.99
N GLU A 343 22.31 9.00 0.26
CA GLU A 343 22.91 10.33 0.12
C GLU A 343 21.97 11.30 -0.61
N ASN A 344 21.28 10.83 -1.66
CA ASN A 344 20.36 11.65 -2.44
C ASN A 344 19.02 11.85 -1.71
N PHE A 345 18.56 10.88 -0.94
CA PHE A 345 17.43 11.06 -0.03
C PHE A 345 17.70 12.21 0.94
N ALA A 346 18.88 12.25 1.58
CA ALA A 346 19.25 13.33 2.48
C ALA A 346 19.25 14.70 1.79
N LYS A 347 19.70 14.77 0.52
CA LYS A 347 19.67 16.02 -0.27
C LYS A 347 18.21 16.42 -0.60
N ALA A 348 17.36 15.47 -0.96
CA ALA A 348 15.94 15.71 -1.25
C ALA A 348 15.19 16.23 -0.01
N VAL A 349 15.45 15.63 1.16
CA VAL A 349 14.89 16.08 2.45
C VAL A 349 15.34 17.51 2.76
N ALA A 350 16.65 17.80 2.66
CA ALA A 350 17.21 19.13 2.93
C ALA A 350 16.66 20.19 1.95
N ALA A 351 16.37 19.82 0.72
CA ALA A 351 15.79 20.69 -0.30
C ALA A 351 14.28 20.90 -0.11
N GLY A 352 13.60 20.13 0.73
CA GLY A 352 12.16 20.24 0.98
C GLY A 352 11.27 19.55 -0.06
N VAL A 353 11.76 18.47 -0.68
CA VAL A 353 10.92 17.57 -1.48
C VAL A 353 9.86 16.95 -0.57
N LYS A 354 8.64 16.77 -1.08
CA LYS A 354 7.60 16.02 -0.37
C LYS A 354 8.03 14.56 -0.20
N ILE A 355 8.04 14.07 1.03
CA ILE A 355 8.40 12.68 1.36
C ILE A 355 7.15 11.94 1.84
N ALA A 356 6.90 10.75 1.29
CA ALA A 356 5.98 9.79 1.85
C ALA A 356 6.72 8.49 2.20
N TYR A 357 6.25 7.82 3.24
CA TYR A 357 6.85 6.59 3.74
C TYR A 357 6.61 5.45 2.77
N GLY A 358 7.65 4.71 2.43
CA GLY A 358 7.55 3.49 1.64
C GLY A 358 8.72 2.58 1.91
N THR A 359 8.49 1.29 1.87
CA THR A 359 9.44 0.30 2.35
C THR A 359 9.91 -0.67 1.30
N ASP A 360 9.12 -0.88 0.25
CA ASP A 360 9.29 -1.96 -0.70
C ASP A 360 9.25 -3.35 0.00
N ALA A 361 8.43 -3.46 1.07
CA ALA A 361 8.23 -4.71 1.76
C ALA A 361 7.67 -5.78 0.80
N GLY A 362 8.27 -6.97 0.86
CA GLY A 362 8.29 -7.98 -0.18
C GLY A 362 9.74 -8.23 -0.61
N VAL A 363 10.54 -7.18 -0.70
CA VAL A 363 12.01 -7.27 -0.78
C VAL A 363 12.58 -7.70 0.56
N TYR A 364 12.06 -7.17 1.67
CA TYR A 364 12.31 -7.69 3.01
C TYR A 364 11.01 -8.09 3.72
N PRO A 365 11.06 -8.79 4.88
CA PRO A 365 9.86 -9.37 5.47
C PRO A 365 8.81 -8.34 5.84
N HIS A 366 7.57 -8.58 5.47
CA HIS A 366 6.41 -7.87 6.02
C HIS A 366 6.35 -8.05 7.54
N GLY A 367 6.01 -6.98 8.25
CA GLY A 367 6.09 -6.89 9.70
C GLY A 367 7.34 -6.18 10.20
N GLU A 368 8.37 -6.03 9.36
CA GLU A 368 9.59 -5.27 9.64
C GLU A 368 9.57 -3.86 9.02
N ASN A 369 8.45 -3.45 8.45
CA ASN A 369 8.29 -2.18 7.73
C ASN A 369 8.81 -0.98 8.53
N ALA A 370 8.66 -0.95 9.86
CA ALA A 370 9.07 0.17 10.71
C ALA A 370 10.59 0.37 10.83
N LYS A 371 11.42 -0.59 10.40
CA LYS A 371 12.89 -0.42 10.36
C LYS A 371 13.33 0.74 9.49
N GLN A 372 12.53 1.10 8.49
CA GLN A 372 12.75 2.25 7.61
C GLN A 372 12.83 3.58 8.39
N PHE A 373 12.10 3.75 9.49
CA PHE A 373 12.08 4.99 10.28
C PHE A 373 13.47 5.40 10.79
N HIS A 374 14.24 4.43 11.29
CA HIS A 374 15.61 4.69 11.76
C HIS A 374 16.46 5.34 10.65
N TYR A 375 16.37 4.81 9.42
CA TYR A 375 17.12 5.33 8.28
C TYR A 375 16.64 6.71 7.85
N MET A 376 15.34 6.96 7.84
CA MET A 376 14.81 8.29 7.51
C MET A 376 15.34 9.36 8.48
N VAL A 377 15.38 9.07 9.77
CA VAL A 377 15.95 9.98 10.78
C VAL A 377 17.46 10.10 10.64
N LYS A 378 18.17 8.99 10.47
CA LYS A 378 19.62 8.97 10.25
C LYS A 378 20.06 9.81 9.04
N PHE A 379 19.24 9.85 8.01
CA PHE A 379 19.49 10.57 6.77
C PHE A 379 18.74 11.91 6.65
N GLY A 380 18.42 12.54 7.78
CA GLY A 380 18.13 13.97 7.84
C GLY A 380 16.71 14.39 8.20
N MET A 381 15.76 13.47 8.34
CA MET A 381 14.43 13.82 8.83
C MET A 381 14.42 13.97 10.36
N THR A 382 13.57 14.84 10.89
CA THR A 382 13.22 14.79 12.32
C THR A 382 12.28 13.59 12.57
N PRO A 383 12.25 13.02 13.81
CA PRO A 383 11.29 11.96 14.13
C PRO A 383 9.85 12.34 13.81
N ALA A 384 9.42 13.56 14.14
CA ALA A 384 8.07 14.05 13.82
C ALA A 384 7.81 14.07 12.30
N ALA A 385 8.77 14.53 11.49
CA ALA A 385 8.66 14.53 10.04
C ALA A 385 8.59 13.11 9.47
N ALA A 386 9.37 12.16 9.99
CA ALA A 386 9.35 10.76 9.58
C ALA A 386 7.99 10.10 9.91
N ILE A 387 7.42 10.38 11.09
CA ILE A 387 6.08 9.91 11.45
C ILE A 387 5.02 10.52 10.54
N ARG A 388 5.10 11.84 10.23
CA ARG A 388 4.18 12.45 9.27
C ARG A 388 4.33 11.88 7.87
N ALA A 389 5.53 11.52 7.44
CA ALA A 389 5.73 10.83 6.18
C ALA A 389 4.96 9.51 6.11
N ALA A 390 4.81 8.79 7.25
CA ALA A 390 4.06 7.55 7.38
C ALA A 390 2.61 7.75 7.83
N THR A 391 2.10 8.96 7.91
CA THR A 391 0.75 9.27 8.35
C THR A 391 0.10 10.32 7.45
N SER A 392 0.15 11.60 7.80
CA SER A 392 -0.53 12.67 7.05
C SER A 392 -0.02 12.83 5.61
N SER A 393 1.30 12.80 5.38
CA SER A 393 1.87 12.91 4.02
C SER A 393 1.55 11.69 3.16
N ALA A 394 1.66 10.49 3.74
CA ALA A 394 1.27 9.26 3.06
C ALA A 394 -0.22 9.26 2.69
N ALA A 395 -1.09 9.70 3.60
CA ALA A 395 -2.53 9.82 3.35
C ALA A 395 -2.84 10.79 2.20
N ASP A 396 -2.08 11.91 2.08
CA ASP A 396 -2.21 12.84 0.95
C ASP A 396 -1.77 12.17 -0.36
N LEU A 397 -0.63 11.50 -0.37
CA LEU A 397 -0.15 10.79 -1.55
C LEU A 397 -1.16 9.75 -2.06
N ILE A 398 -1.75 8.96 -1.17
CA ILE A 398 -2.70 7.90 -1.56
C ILE A 398 -4.15 8.38 -1.69
N ASP A 399 -4.40 9.70 -1.64
CA ASP A 399 -5.73 10.33 -1.74
C ASP A 399 -6.74 9.85 -0.68
N ARG A 400 -6.26 9.67 0.56
CA ARG A 400 -7.08 9.22 1.71
C ARG A 400 -7.03 10.18 2.91
N SER A 401 -6.53 11.40 2.72
CA SER A 401 -6.37 12.39 3.81
C SER A 401 -7.68 12.78 4.50
N LYS A 402 -8.83 12.58 3.87
CA LYS A 402 -10.15 12.78 4.48
C LYS A 402 -10.53 11.68 5.47
N ASP A 403 -9.95 10.49 5.34
CA ASP A 403 -10.34 9.29 6.08
C ASP A 403 -9.31 8.83 7.10
N VAL A 404 -7.99 8.96 6.78
CA VAL A 404 -6.88 8.44 7.59
C VAL A 404 -5.71 9.43 7.67
N GLY A 405 -4.63 9.06 8.33
CA GLY A 405 -3.36 9.79 8.37
C GLY A 405 -3.25 10.81 9.52
N THR A 406 -4.36 11.24 10.10
CA THR A 406 -4.37 12.04 11.32
C THR A 406 -5.47 11.56 12.27
N LEU A 407 -5.33 11.82 13.58
CA LEU A 407 -6.39 11.56 14.55
C LEU A 407 -7.24 12.82 14.70
N GLU A 408 -8.37 12.86 14.00
CA GLU A 408 -9.32 13.96 14.00
C GLU A 408 -10.77 13.43 13.98
N ALA A 409 -11.70 14.23 14.47
CA ALA A 409 -13.12 13.88 14.39
C ALA A 409 -13.56 13.73 12.92
N GLY A 410 -14.34 12.69 12.66
CA GLY A 410 -14.82 12.30 11.33
C GLY A 410 -13.96 11.27 10.63
N LYS A 411 -12.69 11.09 10.99
CA LYS A 411 -11.78 10.09 10.40
C LYS A 411 -11.96 8.70 11.01
N TYR A 412 -11.48 7.69 10.32
CA TYR A 412 -11.44 6.33 10.87
C TYR A 412 -10.62 6.28 12.16
N ALA A 413 -11.07 5.46 13.09
CA ALA A 413 -10.34 5.16 14.32
C ALA A 413 -9.23 4.13 14.03
N ASP A 414 -8.27 4.57 13.22
CA ASP A 414 -7.05 3.84 12.91
C ASP A 414 -5.93 4.45 13.76
N LEU A 415 -5.50 3.74 14.79
CA LEU A 415 -4.47 4.21 15.71
C LEU A 415 -3.56 3.08 16.20
N ILE A 416 -2.36 3.48 16.60
CA ILE A 416 -1.39 2.60 17.26
C ILE A 416 -0.99 3.18 18.61
N ALA A 417 -0.44 2.33 19.48
CA ALA A 417 0.20 2.78 20.69
C ALA A 417 1.55 2.09 20.92
N VAL A 418 2.50 2.86 21.46
CA VAL A 418 3.85 2.43 21.81
C VAL A 418 4.15 2.80 23.27
N THR A 419 5.19 2.17 23.84
CA THR A 419 5.52 2.24 25.27
C THR A 419 6.46 3.37 25.66
N SER A 420 7.04 4.11 24.70
CA SER A 420 7.93 5.24 24.94
C SER A 420 7.80 6.30 23.87
N ASN A 421 8.36 7.48 24.12
CA ASN A 421 8.24 8.63 23.22
C ASN A 421 8.90 8.40 21.86
N PRO A 422 8.12 8.30 20.76
CA PRO A 422 8.67 8.07 19.41
C PRO A 422 9.38 9.32 18.85
N LEU A 423 9.15 10.50 19.41
CA LEU A 423 9.85 11.71 19.01
C LEU A 423 11.27 11.80 19.59
N GLU A 424 11.57 11.04 20.66
CA GLU A 424 12.90 10.92 21.25
C GLU A 424 13.65 9.69 20.74
N ARG A 425 12.92 8.58 20.52
CA ARG A 425 13.48 7.33 20.04
C ARG A 425 12.55 6.70 19.01
N ILE A 426 12.82 6.95 17.74
CA ILE A 426 11.97 6.54 16.63
C ILE A 426 11.84 5.02 16.49
N GLU A 427 12.88 4.26 16.91
CA GLU A 427 12.93 2.80 16.83
C GLU A 427 11.85 2.11 17.69
N VAL A 428 11.20 2.82 18.61
CA VAL A 428 10.08 2.24 19.36
C VAL A 428 8.92 1.82 18.45
N LEU A 429 8.82 2.44 17.27
CA LEU A 429 7.83 2.08 16.24
C LEU A 429 8.06 0.69 15.63
N GLU A 430 9.24 0.09 15.80
CA GLU A 430 9.49 -1.31 15.42
C GLU A 430 8.74 -2.31 16.33
N HIS A 431 8.21 -1.83 17.47
CA HIS A 431 7.52 -2.64 18.48
C HIS A 431 6.20 -1.99 18.92
N VAL A 432 5.27 -1.89 17.97
CA VAL A 432 3.92 -1.38 18.26
C VAL A 432 3.19 -2.34 19.18
N SER A 433 2.70 -1.85 20.32
CA SER A 433 2.07 -2.67 21.37
C SER A 433 0.55 -2.72 21.29
N LEU A 434 -0.09 -1.74 20.62
CA LEU A 434 -1.52 -1.79 20.34
C LEU A 434 -1.76 -1.33 18.90
N VAL A 435 -2.65 -2.05 18.21
CA VAL A 435 -3.10 -1.72 16.85
C VAL A 435 -4.62 -1.73 16.81
N MET A 436 -5.21 -0.61 16.44
CA MET A 436 -6.63 -0.46 16.17
C MET A 436 -6.83 0.00 14.72
N LYS A 437 -7.75 -0.65 14.00
CA LYS A 437 -8.20 -0.24 12.66
C LYS A 437 -9.73 -0.21 12.64
N GLY A 438 -10.33 0.91 12.24
CA GLY A 438 -11.78 1.08 12.19
C GLY A 438 -12.45 0.82 13.55
N GLY A 439 -11.85 1.28 14.65
CA GLY A 439 -12.37 1.07 16.00
C GLY A 439 -12.21 -0.35 16.56
N LYS A 440 -11.76 -1.30 15.75
CA LYS A 440 -11.52 -2.69 16.16
C LYS A 440 -10.06 -2.88 16.54
N VAL A 441 -9.80 -3.45 17.71
CA VAL A 441 -8.44 -3.81 18.18
C VAL A 441 -8.01 -5.13 17.54
N TYR A 442 -6.83 -5.13 16.93
CA TYR A 442 -6.20 -6.30 16.31
C TYR A 442 -5.00 -6.81 17.11
N LYS A 443 -4.34 -5.91 17.83
CA LYS A 443 -3.23 -6.24 18.74
C LYS A 443 -3.38 -5.44 20.03
N ASP A 444 -3.18 -6.08 21.19
CA ASP A 444 -3.18 -5.39 22.48
C ASP A 444 -2.24 -6.13 23.46
N GLU A 445 -1.06 -5.59 23.63
CA GLU A 445 -0.06 -6.04 24.61
C GLU A 445 -0.02 -5.14 25.86
N LEU A 446 -0.78 -4.03 25.86
CA LEU A 446 -0.77 -3.02 26.93
C LEU A 446 -1.83 -3.28 28.01
N THR A 447 -3.04 -3.70 27.59
CA THR A 447 -4.16 -3.92 28.51
C THR A 447 -4.28 -5.40 28.93
N ALA A 448 -3.85 -6.35 28.09
CA ALA A 448 -3.91 -7.79 28.37
C ALA A 448 -3.03 -8.21 29.56
N THR A 449 -1.98 -7.47 29.89
CA THR A 449 -1.07 -7.78 31.01
C THR A 449 -1.69 -7.52 32.38
N LYS A 450 -2.82 -6.79 32.50
CA LYS A 450 -3.52 -6.57 33.79
C LYS A 450 -4.46 -7.69 34.19
N ALA A 451 -4.81 -8.61 33.27
CA ALA A 451 -5.75 -9.71 33.54
C ALA A 451 -5.08 -11.01 34.02
N SER A 452 -3.75 -11.10 34.02
CA SER A 452 -3.02 -12.35 34.32
C SER A 452 -2.10 -12.25 35.56
N LYS A 453 -2.63 -11.73 36.70
CA LYS A 453 -2.07 -12.07 38.03
C LYS A 453 -3.23 -12.41 38.95
N PRO A 454 -3.38 -13.70 39.33
CA PRO A 454 -4.28 -14.09 40.38
C PRO A 454 -3.78 -13.60 41.73
#